data_ae879e0a4b0a9aefdf82f9c35469bb80
#
_entry.id   ae879e0a4b0a9aefdf82f9c35469bb80
#
_cell.length_a   1.000
_cell.length_b   1.000
_cell.length_c   1.000
_cell.angle_alpha   90.00
_cell.angle_beta   90.00
_cell.angle_gamma   90.00
#
_symmetry.space_group_name_H-M   'P 1'
#
loop_
_entity.id
_entity.type
_entity.pdbx_description
1 polymer ?
#
loop_
_entity_poly.entity_id
_entity_poly.type
_entity_poly.pdbx_seq_one_letter_code
_entity_poly.pdbx_strand_id
1 'polypeptide(L)'
;MVVSWRMLRQDPANAAFDVYRNGEPLTRQPMTQGGTFLIDEHPLATDATYTVKGGSTDGSFTLKASSPDGYLAIPLQHPVTTDSMWLAPRRIRRQGRGTPRRQTSPTRMPVTYTANDASVGDVDGDGQYEIILKWEPSNAADNSHAGYTSNVFFDCYRLDGTRLWRIDMGRNIRAGAHYTQFLVYDFDGDGRAELMMKTADGTIDGTGRAIGDATRDWRIQAEGARQGRIMDGPEYLTVFEGRTGRALKTVNYVPDRGPQNCWGDDHANRSERYLATLAHLDGRHPSAVFCRGYYTRTTLAAWDWDGKDLRLHWYFDTHPQPEQTRLMQQLGLTNRAQPDYAGQGNHNLRVADVDGDGCDEIVYGAMCVDHDGSGLHNTGFGHGDALHLVVEPHTGGLLVWDCHENRRDGSTLRDAATGTPVLQKKADYDVGRALAADIDPTHEGFELWSANTGGLLESQGNRHRPETTTNQGEGETKLPSPY
;
A
#
# COMPACT_ATOMS: atom_id res chain seq x y z
N MET A 1 25.68 -0.03 12.74
CA MET A 1 24.78 0.83 11.92
C MET A 1 24.40 0.06 10.67
N VAL A 2 23.12 0.03 10.30
CA VAL A 2 22.68 -0.54 9.03
C VAL A 2 22.60 0.59 7.99
N VAL A 3 23.30 0.46 6.89
CA VAL A 3 23.19 1.31 5.70
C VAL A 3 22.40 0.53 4.68
N SER A 4 21.26 1.03 4.23
CA SER A 4 20.43 0.36 3.23
C SER A 4 20.08 1.29 2.09
N TRP A 5 19.88 0.72 0.91
CA TRP A 5 19.50 1.46 -0.29
C TRP A 5 18.47 0.67 -1.10
N ARG A 6 18.00 1.22 -2.20
CA ARG A 6 17.12 0.52 -3.13
C ARG A 6 17.81 0.34 -4.49
N MET A 7 17.61 -0.80 -5.11
CA MET A 7 17.81 -0.90 -6.55
C MET A 7 16.71 -0.16 -7.26
N LEU A 8 17.08 0.70 -8.20
CA LEU A 8 16.15 1.41 -9.05
C LEU A 8 15.92 0.63 -10.34
N ARG A 9 14.77 0.84 -10.98
CA ARG A 9 14.49 0.16 -12.27
C ARG A 9 15.55 0.47 -13.35
N GLN A 10 16.13 1.66 -13.30
CA GLN A 10 17.18 2.08 -14.23
C GLN A 10 18.55 1.46 -13.93
N ASP A 11 18.71 0.80 -12.79
CA ASP A 11 19.97 0.15 -12.45
C ASP A 11 20.20 -1.06 -13.36
N PRO A 12 21.44 -1.30 -13.80
CA PRO A 12 21.76 -2.51 -14.55
C PRO A 12 21.43 -3.78 -13.73
N ALA A 13 20.96 -4.83 -14.36
CA ALA A 13 20.67 -6.10 -13.68
C ALA A 13 21.87 -6.70 -12.93
N ASN A 14 23.09 -6.33 -13.35
CA ASN A 14 24.35 -6.70 -12.71
C ASN A 14 24.98 -5.53 -11.95
N ALA A 15 24.19 -4.57 -11.45
CA ALA A 15 24.69 -3.45 -10.68
C ALA A 15 25.54 -3.94 -9.50
N ALA A 16 26.65 -3.28 -9.28
CA ALA A 16 27.58 -3.56 -8.19
C ALA A 16 27.70 -2.31 -7.32
N PHE A 17 27.50 -2.46 -6.01
CA PHE A 17 27.44 -1.34 -5.09
C PHE A 17 28.64 -1.31 -4.15
N ASP A 18 29.22 -0.12 -3.98
CA ASP A 18 30.22 0.18 -2.97
C ASP A 18 29.67 1.14 -1.93
N VAL A 19 29.96 0.85 -0.67
CA VAL A 19 29.53 1.68 0.47
C VAL A 19 30.76 2.35 1.09
N TYR A 20 30.65 3.65 1.31
CA TYR A 20 31.69 4.49 1.90
C TYR A 20 31.18 5.15 3.19
N ARG A 21 32.08 5.39 4.13
CA ARG A 21 31.86 6.23 5.30
C ARG A 21 32.90 7.34 5.34
N ASN A 22 32.47 8.58 5.27
CA ASN A 22 33.36 9.77 5.18
C ASN A 22 34.42 9.67 4.06
N GLY A 23 34.05 9.02 2.93
CA GLY A 23 34.93 8.78 1.80
C GLY A 23 35.80 7.53 1.89
N GLU A 24 35.87 6.87 3.04
CA GLU A 24 36.60 5.61 3.20
C GLU A 24 35.69 4.42 2.89
N PRO A 25 36.18 3.44 2.07
CA PRO A 25 35.37 2.30 1.69
C PRO A 25 35.09 1.38 2.88
N LEU A 26 33.84 0.95 3.03
CA LEU A 26 33.42 -0.10 3.96
C LEU A 26 33.33 -1.47 3.28
N THR A 27 33.11 -1.49 1.97
CA THR A 27 33.13 -2.71 1.15
C THR A 27 34.55 -3.04 0.73
N ARG A 28 34.95 -4.31 0.83
CA ARG A 28 36.25 -4.80 0.32
C ARG A 28 36.23 -5.05 -1.18
N GLN A 29 35.07 -5.38 -1.70
CA GLN A 29 34.75 -5.57 -3.12
C GLN A 29 33.33 -5.07 -3.34
N PRO A 30 33.00 -4.59 -4.56
CA PRO A 30 31.62 -4.19 -4.86
C PRO A 30 30.63 -5.33 -4.63
N MET A 31 29.51 -5.02 -4.01
CA MET A 31 28.43 -5.98 -3.71
C MET A 31 27.62 -6.24 -4.98
N THR A 32 27.68 -7.45 -5.49
CA THR A 32 26.93 -7.90 -6.68
C THR A 32 25.85 -8.92 -6.36
N GLN A 33 25.78 -9.37 -5.11
CA GLN A 33 24.84 -10.38 -4.62
C GLN A 33 24.44 -10.04 -3.19
N GLY A 34 23.32 -10.61 -2.73
CA GLY A 34 22.77 -10.38 -1.41
C GLY A 34 21.80 -9.21 -1.35
N GLY A 35 21.45 -8.79 -0.15
CA GLY A 35 20.52 -7.68 0.06
C GLY A 35 21.18 -6.31 -0.21
N THR A 36 20.35 -5.31 -0.47
CA THR A 36 20.76 -3.91 -0.64
C THR A 36 20.98 -3.23 0.72
N PHE A 37 21.86 -3.80 1.53
CA PHE A 37 22.26 -3.24 2.81
C PHE A 37 23.67 -3.67 3.20
N LEU A 38 24.29 -2.88 4.08
CA LEU A 38 25.57 -3.18 4.72
C LEU A 38 25.49 -2.86 6.21
N ILE A 39 26.07 -3.73 7.04
CA ILE A 39 26.20 -3.47 8.47
C ILE A 39 27.60 -2.87 8.72
N ASP A 40 27.63 -1.62 9.17
CA ASP A 40 28.84 -1.02 9.76
C ASP A 40 28.92 -1.45 11.22
N GLU A 41 29.80 -2.40 11.52
CA GLU A 41 30.00 -2.96 12.86
C GLU A 41 30.69 -1.96 13.80
N HIS A 42 31.36 -0.96 13.24
CA HIS A 42 32.13 0.03 14.00
C HIS A 42 31.73 1.46 13.64
N PRO A 43 30.45 1.87 13.85
CA PRO A 43 30.00 3.22 13.52
C PRO A 43 30.75 4.28 14.34
N LEU A 44 30.95 5.45 13.72
CA LEU A 44 31.63 6.56 14.41
C LEU A 44 30.69 7.20 15.45
N ALA A 45 31.29 7.67 16.55
CA ALA A 45 30.61 8.49 17.55
C ALA A 45 30.49 9.97 17.13
N THR A 46 31.02 10.35 15.97
CA THR A 46 30.94 11.69 15.37
C THR A 46 30.03 11.65 14.15
N ASP A 47 29.71 12.82 13.59
CA ASP A 47 28.99 12.90 12.32
C ASP A 47 29.65 12.00 11.28
N ALA A 48 28.86 11.19 10.59
CA ALA A 48 29.32 10.24 9.59
C ALA A 48 28.46 10.35 8.32
N THR A 49 29.12 10.63 7.20
CA THR A 49 28.48 10.60 5.89
C THR A 49 28.67 9.23 5.26
N TYR A 50 27.58 8.52 5.06
CA TYR A 50 27.52 7.27 4.30
C TYR A 50 27.18 7.58 2.85
N THR A 51 27.90 6.97 1.92
CA THR A 51 27.67 7.11 0.48
C THR A 51 27.61 5.72 -0.13
N VAL A 52 26.58 5.46 -0.92
CA VAL A 52 26.44 4.26 -1.75
C VAL A 52 26.68 4.66 -3.19
N LYS A 53 27.58 3.96 -3.88
CA LYS A 53 27.90 4.14 -5.29
C LYS A 53 27.68 2.87 -6.07
N GLY A 54 27.34 2.96 -7.35
CA GLY A 54 27.33 1.79 -8.25
C GLY A 54 25.98 1.62 -8.87
N GLY A 55 25.00 2.05 -8.98
CA GLY A 55 23.75 1.97 -9.76
C GLY A 55 23.70 3.03 -10.85
N SER A 56 22.52 3.44 -11.22
CA SER A 56 22.27 4.57 -12.12
C SER A 56 22.58 5.92 -11.46
N THR A 57 22.51 5.99 -10.13
CA THR A 57 22.78 7.19 -9.32
C THR A 57 23.53 6.84 -8.03
N ASP A 58 24.35 7.78 -7.55
CA ASP A 58 24.96 7.69 -6.22
C ASP A 58 24.01 8.29 -5.17
N GLY A 59 23.94 7.66 -3.98
CA GLY A 59 23.18 8.16 -2.85
C GLY A 59 24.05 8.46 -1.63
N SER A 60 23.76 9.49 -0.87
CA SER A 60 24.45 9.78 0.39
C SER A 60 23.54 10.31 1.47
N PHE A 61 23.91 10.00 2.73
CA PHE A 61 23.23 10.47 3.92
C PHE A 61 24.22 10.75 5.04
N THR A 62 24.06 11.86 5.74
CA THR A 62 24.89 12.20 6.90
C THR A 62 24.14 11.90 8.21
N LEU A 63 24.60 10.89 8.92
CA LEU A 63 24.15 10.59 10.27
C LEU A 63 24.83 11.56 11.25
N LYS A 64 24.05 12.32 12.01
CA LYS A 64 24.55 13.23 13.03
C LYS A 64 24.93 12.49 14.31
N ALA A 65 26.05 12.85 14.94
CA ALA A 65 26.44 12.32 16.23
C ALA A 65 25.41 12.59 17.33
N SER A 66 24.60 13.64 17.16
CA SER A 66 23.49 13.97 18.05
C SER A 66 22.23 13.15 17.82
N SER A 67 22.19 12.26 16.81
CA SER A 67 21.09 11.33 16.65
C SER A 67 21.19 10.24 17.72
N PRO A 68 20.46 10.32 18.84
CA PRO A 68 20.50 9.28 19.86
C PRO A 68 19.87 8.02 19.31
N ASP A 69 20.29 6.88 19.79
CA ASP A 69 19.60 5.59 19.64
C ASP A 69 19.44 5.05 18.20
N GLY A 70 20.17 5.58 17.22
CA GLY A 70 20.16 5.06 15.84
C GLY A 70 18.88 5.33 15.04
N TYR A 71 18.07 6.33 15.42
CA TYR A 71 16.91 6.80 14.68
C TYR A 71 16.86 8.32 14.56
N LEU A 72 16.15 8.80 13.53
CA LEU A 72 15.82 10.22 13.37
C LEU A 72 14.41 10.46 13.89
N ALA A 73 14.28 11.30 14.94
CA ALA A 73 12.98 11.72 15.46
C ALA A 73 12.50 12.96 14.69
N ILE A 74 11.35 12.85 14.02
CA ILE A 74 10.75 13.94 13.26
C ILE A 74 9.55 14.47 14.04
N PRO A 75 9.57 15.75 14.49
CA PRO A 75 8.45 16.34 15.21
C PRO A 75 7.27 16.58 14.26
N LEU A 76 6.11 16.04 14.59
CA LEU A 76 4.90 16.14 13.79
C LEU A 76 3.91 17.16 14.39
N GLN A 77 3.12 17.80 13.52
CA GLN A 77 2.09 18.78 13.90
C GLN A 77 0.70 18.16 13.74
N HIS A 78 0.16 17.59 14.82
CA HIS A 78 -1.16 16.95 14.81
C HIS A 78 -2.25 17.88 14.29
N PRO A 79 -3.17 17.40 13.42
CA PRO A 79 -4.38 18.14 13.09
C PRO A 79 -5.24 18.39 14.33
N VAL A 80 -5.94 19.49 14.32
CA VAL A 80 -6.89 19.86 15.40
C VAL A 80 -8.29 19.89 14.79
N THR A 81 -9.26 19.31 15.48
CA THR A 81 -10.67 19.35 15.12
C THR A 81 -11.55 19.65 16.33
N THR A 82 -12.71 20.22 16.10
CA THR A 82 -13.77 20.38 17.10
C THR A 82 -14.71 19.17 17.16
N ASP A 83 -14.49 18.18 16.32
CA ASP A 83 -15.30 16.99 16.25
C ASP A 83 -15.21 16.15 17.53
N SER A 84 -16.26 15.40 17.78
CA SER A 84 -16.33 14.49 18.91
C SER A 84 -17.04 13.20 18.51
N MET A 85 -16.67 12.13 19.18
CA MET A 85 -17.21 10.80 18.96
C MET A 85 -17.86 10.25 20.23
N TRP A 86 -18.85 9.36 20.06
CA TRP A 86 -19.44 8.61 21.16
C TRP A 86 -18.71 7.27 21.32
N LEU A 87 -18.13 7.05 22.50
CA LEU A 87 -17.63 5.73 22.86
C LEU A 87 -18.77 4.86 23.37
N ALA A 88 -18.91 3.68 22.74
CA ALA A 88 -19.82 2.67 23.25
C ALA A 88 -19.43 2.26 24.69
N PRO A 89 -20.41 1.93 25.56
CA PRO A 89 -20.14 1.50 26.92
C PRO A 89 -19.24 0.25 26.90
N ARG A 90 -18.04 0.32 27.46
CA ARG A 90 -17.14 -0.85 27.57
C ARG A 90 -17.66 -1.83 28.63
N ARG A 91 -17.63 -3.13 28.30
CA ARG A 91 -17.75 -4.18 29.30
C ARG A 91 -16.46 -4.24 30.11
N ILE A 92 -16.49 -3.80 31.35
CA ILE A 92 -15.33 -3.91 32.24
C ILE A 92 -15.30 -5.36 32.74
N ARG A 93 -14.32 -6.16 32.25
CA ARG A 93 -14.01 -7.48 32.85
C ARG A 93 -13.37 -7.23 34.22
N ARG A 94 -14.06 -7.63 35.32
CA ARG A 94 -13.41 -7.75 36.63
C ARG A 94 -12.56 -9.01 36.66
N GLN A 95 -11.33 -8.88 37.17
CA GLN A 95 -10.59 -10.05 37.66
C GLN A 95 -11.34 -10.56 38.91
N GLY A 96 -12.04 -11.70 38.79
CA GLY A 96 -12.79 -12.33 39.86
C GLY A 96 -14.23 -12.73 39.46
N ARG A 97 -14.86 -13.63 40.27
CA ARG A 97 -16.21 -14.18 40.04
C ARG A 97 -17.34 -13.18 40.22
N GLY A 98 -17.36 -12.07 39.50
CA GLY A 98 -18.42 -11.07 39.54
C GLY A 98 -19.00 -10.81 38.14
N THR A 99 -20.31 -10.56 38.06
CA THR A 99 -20.95 -10.12 36.82
C THR A 99 -20.29 -8.83 36.30
N PRO A 100 -19.95 -8.74 35.00
CA PRO A 100 -19.34 -7.53 34.45
C PRO A 100 -20.32 -6.35 34.60
N ARG A 101 -19.89 -5.29 35.26
CA ARG A 101 -20.68 -4.07 35.36
C ARG A 101 -20.60 -3.34 34.02
N ARG A 102 -21.73 -3.14 33.37
CA ARG A 102 -21.81 -2.38 32.13
C ARG A 102 -21.75 -0.90 32.47
N GLN A 103 -20.84 -0.14 31.83
CA GLN A 103 -20.93 1.31 31.85
C GLN A 103 -22.23 1.70 31.14
N THR A 104 -23.13 2.37 31.83
CA THR A 104 -24.51 2.55 31.39
C THR A 104 -24.73 3.76 30.47
N SER A 105 -23.72 4.63 30.33
CA SER A 105 -23.83 5.82 29.50
C SER A 105 -22.71 5.91 28.50
N PRO A 106 -23.00 6.22 27.22
CA PRO A 106 -21.97 6.54 26.24
C PRO A 106 -21.25 7.82 26.68
N THR A 107 -19.95 7.86 26.53
CA THR A 107 -19.12 9.04 26.83
C THR A 107 -18.77 9.74 25.52
N ARG A 108 -18.99 11.06 25.47
CA ARG A 108 -18.56 11.90 24.36
C ARG A 108 -17.09 12.26 24.55
N MET A 109 -16.25 11.99 23.54
CA MET A 109 -14.83 12.31 23.56
C MET A 109 -14.45 13.14 22.35
N PRO A 110 -13.47 14.05 22.46
CA PRO A 110 -12.92 14.74 21.30
C PRO A 110 -12.28 13.71 20.34
N VAL A 111 -12.36 13.97 19.04
CA VAL A 111 -11.62 13.24 18.03
C VAL A 111 -10.17 13.69 18.07
N THR A 112 -9.26 12.74 18.04
CA THR A 112 -7.82 12.94 17.96
C THR A 112 -7.28 12.34 16.68
N TYR A 113 -6.06 12.68 16.29
CA TYR A 113 -5.41 12.17 15.09
C TYR A 113 -4.16 11.37 15.45
N THR A 114 -3.94 10.31 14.70
CA THR A 114 -2.69 9.52 14.73
C THR A 114 -2.03 9.53 13.36
N ALA A 115 -0.70 9.53 13.34
CA ALA A 115 0.07 9.24 12.13
C ALA A 115 -0.31 7.84 11.63
N ASN A 116 -0.56 7.73 10.33
CA ASN A 116 -1.00 6.49 9.67
C ASN A 116 -0.01 6.16 8.55
N ASP A 117 -0.50 5.85 7.33
CA ASP A 117 0.36 5.53 6.19
C ASP A 117 1.25 6.72 5.81
N ALA A 118 2.47 6.42 5.39
CA ALA A 118 3.41 7.42 4.88
C ALA A 118 4.10 6.91 3.61
N SER A 119 4.46 7.84 2.74
CA SER A 119 5.33 7.61 1.59
C SER A 119 6.38 8.70 1.54
N VAL A 120 7.43 8.50 0.76
CA VAL A 120 8.53 9.45 0.63
C VAL A 120 8.78 9.77 -0.83
N GLY A 121 9.26 10.99 -1.09
CA GLY A 121 9.71 11.44 -2.39
C GLY A 121 10.48 12.75 -2.26
N ASP A 122 11.39 13.02 -3.17
CA ASP A 122 12.02 14.32 -3.33
C ASP A 122 11.01 15.26 -4.01
N VAL A 123 10.31 16.08 -3.22
CA VAL A 123 9.22 16.92 -3.73
C VAL A 123 9.68 18.29 -4.21
N ASP A 124 10.90 18.71 -3.85
CA ASP A 124 11.42 20.03 -4.24
C ASP A 124 12.70 19.97 -5.10
N GLY A 125 13.22 18.78 -5.35
CA GLY A 125 14.36 18.53 -6.25
C GLY A 125 15.71 18.83 -5.60
N ASP A 126 15.79 18.79 -4.26
CA ASP A 126 17.03 19.06 -3.53
C ASP A 126 17.90 17.82 -3.27
N GLY A 127 17.39 16.62 -3.67
CA GLY A 127 18.05 15.34 -3.48
C GLY A 127 17.82 14.70 -2.12
N GLN A 128 16.96 15.28 -1.26
CA GLN A 128 16.53 14.69 -0.01
C GLN A 128 15.03 14.36 -0.12
N TYR A 129 14.61 13.30 0.59
CA TYR A 129 13.21 12.92 0.59
C TYR A 129 12.41 13.67 1.65
N GLU A 130 11.26 14.17 1.27
CA GLU A 130 10.19 14.57 2.17
C GLU A 130 9.28 13.40 2.47
N ILE A 131 8.57 13.51 3.59
CA ILE A 131 7.61 12.51 4.05
C ILE A 131 6.20 13.05 3.81
N ILE A 132 5.43 12.37 2.98
CA ILE A 132 4.00 12.58 2.83
C ILE A 132 3.29 11.64 3.79
N LEU A 133 2.63 12.22 4.81
CA LEU A 133 2.01 11.51 5.92
C LEU A 133 0.50 11.68 5.90
N LYS A 134 -0.22 10.58 5.92
CA LYS A 134 -1.67 10.53 6.14
C LYS A 134 -1.98 10.56 7.64
N TRP A 135 -2.90 11.41 8.03
CA TRP A 135 -3.45 11.49 9.38
C TRP A 135 -4.80 10.81 9.46
N GLU A 136 -4.93 9.86 10.37
CA GLU A 136 -6.19 9.15 10.61
C GLU A 136 -6.88 9.65 11.88
N PRO A 137 -8.17 10.05 11.81
CA PRO A 137 -8.95 10.45 12.97
C PRO A 137 -9.35 9.23 13.80
N SER A 138 -9.43 9.39 15.12
CA SER A 138 -9.80 8.31 16.05
C SER A 138 -11.23 7.77 15.87
N ASN A 139 -12.07 8.43 15.06
CA ASN A 139 -13.39 7.95 14.63
C ASN A 139 -13.39 7.39 13.20
N ALA A 140 -12.23 7.05 12.66
CA ALA A 140 -12.15 6.28 11.42
C ALA A 140 -12.93 4.96 11.53
N ALA A 141 -13.51 4.52 10.45
CA ALA A 141 -14.37 3.36 10.44
C ALA A 141 -14.14 2.49 9.20
N ASP A 142 -14.12 1.18 9.38
CA ASP A 142 -14.09 0.24 8.26
C ASP A 142 -15.31 0.41 7.36
N ASN A 143 -15.17 0.02 6.10
CA ASN A 143 -16.22 0.10 5.09
C ASN A 143 -17.49 -0.68 5.46
N SER A 144 -17.37 -1.73 6.27
CA SER A 144 -18.51 -2.50 6.77
C SER A 144 -19.38 -1.73 7.79
N HIS A 145 -18.82 -0.68 8.44
CA HIS A 145 -19.51 0.08 9.49
C HIS A 145 -20.10 1.39 8.97
N ALA A 146 -21.30 1.72 9.43
CA ALA A 146 -21.92 3.03 9.22
C ALA A 146 -21.37 4.07 10.21
N GLY A 147 -21.71 5.33 10.02
CA GLY A 147 -21.37 6.45 10.89
C GLY A 147 -20.51 7.50 10.20
N TYR A 148 -20.51 8.69 10.79
CA TYR A 148 -19.66 9.79 10.34
C TYR A 148 -18.22 9.56 10.79
N THR A 149 -17.30 9.97 9.94
CA THR A 149 -15.87 10.11 10.26
C THR A 149 -15.47 11.57 10.13
N SER A 150 -14.45 11.99 10.85
CA SER A 150 -13.79 13.28 10.64
C SER A 150 -12.93 13.23 9.38
N ASN A 151 -12.49 14.40 8.91
CA ASN A 151 -11.70 14.51 7.69
C ASN A 151 -10.35 13.79 7.85
N VAL A 152 -9.86 13.23 6.75
CA VAL A 152 -8.48 12.77 6.62
C VAL A 152 -7.62 13.95 6.19
N PHE A 153 -6.40 14.03 6.70
CA PHE A 153 -5.42 15.02 6.26
C PHE A 153 -4.19 14.34 5.69
N PHE A 154 -3.54 15.02 4.76
CA PHE A 154 -2.19 14.68 4.30
C PHE A 154 -1.26 15.86 4.55
N ASP A 155 -0.14 15.58 5.17
CA ASP A 155 0.91 16.57 5.41
C ASP A 155 2.18 16.18 4.66
N CYS A 156 2.95 17.16 4.23
CA CYS A 156 4.31 16.97 3.76
C CYS A 156 5.28 17.55 4.77
N TYR A 157 6.27 16.76 5.17
CA TYR A 157 7.29 17.16 6.14
C TYR A 157 8.69 16.98 5.58
N ARG A 158 9.55 17.93 5.83
CA ARG A 158 11.00 17.73 5.76
C ARG A 158 11.48 16.89 6.94
N LEU A 159 12.67 16.31 6.81
CA LEU A 159 13.26 15.48 7.85
C LEU A 159 13.57 16.25 9.15
N ASP A 160 13.63 17.58 9.14
CA ASP A 160 13.74 18.41 10.32
C ASP A 160 12.40 18.69 11.04
N GLY A 161 11.29 18.19 10.51
CA GLY A 161 9.94 18.39 11.04
C GLY A 161 9.23 19.65 10.52
N THR A 162 9.84 20.37 9.58
CA THR A 162 9.18 21.50 8.92
C THR A 162 8.06 20.96 8.04
N ARG A 163 6.80 21.35 8.37
CA ARG A 163 5.66 21.03 7.53
C ARG A 163 5.58 22.01 6.35
N LEU A 164 5.66 21.49 5.12
CA LEU A 164 5.56 22.28 3.91
C LEU A 164 4.12 22.66 3.58
N TRP A 165 3.19 21.72 3.69
CA TRP A 165 1.78 21.92 3.42
C TRP A 165 0.90 20.89 4.15
N ARG A 166 -0.41 21.15 4.11
CA ARG A 166 -1.48 20.23 4.53
C ARG A 166 -2.60 20.25 3.51
N ILE A 167 -3.04 19.08 3.07
CA ILE A 167 -4.25 18.85 2.28
C ILE A 167 -5.34 18.34 3.22
N ASP A 168 -6.53 18.95 3.16
CA ASP A 168 -7.73 18.47 3.84
C ASP A 168 -8.61 17.73 2.84
N MET A 169 -8.81 16.42 3.04
CA MET A 169 -9.62 15.61 2.13
C MET A 169 -11.11 15.96 2.14
N GLY A 170 -11.53 16.76 3.11
CA GLY A 170 -12.91 17.21 3.24
C GLY A 170 -13.87 16.13 3.74
N ARG A 171 -15.12 16.52 3.91
CA ARG A 171 -16.17 15.67 4.48
C ARG A 171 -16.68 14.59 3.53
N ASN A 172 -16.43 14.72 2.23
CA ASN A 172 -16.89 13.80 1.19
C ASN A 172 -15.89 12.68 0.87
N ILE A 173 -14.87 12.52 1.72
CA ILE A 173 -14.01 11.35 1.79
C ILE A 173 -14.11 10.79 3.21
N ARG A 174 -14.51 9.52 3.36
CA ARG A 174 -14.54 8.86 4.67
C ARG A 174 -13.14 8.50 5.13
N ALA A 175 -12.93 8.45 6.44
CA ALA A 175 -11.72 7.94 7.06
C ALA A 175 -11.84 6.44 7.36
N GLY A 176 -10.78 5.69 7.05
CA GLY A 176 -10.63 4.26 7.29
C GLY A 176 -9.62 3.65 6.33
N ALA A 177 -9.29 2.38 6.55
CA ALA A 177 -8.17 1.70 5.90
C ALA A 177 -8.23 1.66 4.36
N HIS A 178 -9.43 1.70 3.76
CA HIS A 178 -9.60 1.44 2.34
C HIS A 178 -9.98 2.66 1.49
N TYR A 179 -10.18 3.86 2.09
CA TYR A 179 -10.76 5.00 1.37
C TYR A 179 -9.75 5.90 0.67
N THR A 180 -8.54 6.03 1.21
CA THR A 180 -7.57 7.07 0.83
C THR A 180 -6.22 6.47 0.48
N GLN A 181 -6.16 5.73 -0.60
CA GLN A 181 -4.89 5.27 -1.19
C GLN A 181 -4.22 6.43 -1.93
N PHE A 182 -2.90 6.51 -1.85
CA PHE A 182 -2.13 7.57 -2.48
C PHE A 182 -0.79 7.07 -2.99
N LEU A 183 -0.26 7.73 -4.01
CA LEU A 183 1.03 7.44 -4.62
C LEU A 183 1.89 8.70 -4.60
N VAL A 184 3.17 8.54 -4.30
CA VAL A 184 4.17 9.61 -4.34
C VAL A 184 5.30 9.12 -5.22
N TYR A 185 5.52 9.80 -6.33
CA TYR A 185 6.57 9.46 -7.28
C TYR A 185 6.80 10.63 -8.26
N ASP A 186 7.97 10.68 -8.87
CA ASP A 186 8.27 11.54 -10.02
C ASP A 186 7.64 10.91 -11.27
N PHE A 187 6.37 11.25 -11.55
CA PHE A 187 5.61 10.63 -12.63
C PHE A 187 5.95 11.18 -14.01
N ASP A 188 6.44 12.41 -14.11
CA ASP A 188 6.77 13.04 -15.40
C ASP A 188 8.28 13.08 -15.69
N GLY A 189 9.11 12.62 -14.74
CA GLY A 189 10.54 12.53 -14.89
C GLY A 189 11.27 13.87 -14.77
N ASP A 190 10.67 14.89 -14.12
CA ASP A 190 11.27 16.23 -13.96
C ASP A 190 12.24 16.31 -12.76
N GLY A 191 12.38 15.24 -11.99
CA GLY A 191 13.23 15.13 -10.80
C GLY A 191 12.53 15.55 -9.51
N ARG A 192 11.19 15.75 -9.54
CA ARG A 192 10.37 16.07 -8.36
C ARG A 192 9.16 15.16 -8.27
N ALA A 193 8.92 14.65 -7.08
CA ALA A 193 7.78 13.76 -6.88
C ALA A 193 6.45 14.53 -6.79
N GLU A 194 5.44 14.03 -7.51
CA GLU A 194 4.04 14.39 -7.33
C GLU A 194 3.37 13.50 -6.29
N LEU A 195 2.21 13.96 -5.81
CA LEU A 195 1.24 13.18 -5.06
C LEU A 195 0.00 12.94 -5.92
N MET A 196 -0.42 11.69 -6.07
CA MET A 196 -1.62 11.33 -6.80
C MET A 196 -2.58 10.53 -5.92
N MET A 197 -3.85 10.97 -5.83
CA MET A 197 -4.86 10.30 -5.02
C MET A 197 -6.28 10.66 -5.44
N LYS A 198 -7.23 9.84 -4.98
CA LYS A 198 -8.67 10.11 -5.09
C LYS A 198 -9.05 11.33 -4.25
N THR A 199 -9.85 12.23 -4.83
CA THR A 199 -10.43 13.41 -4.17
C THR A 199 -11.94 13.49 -4.42
N ALA A 200 -12.60 14.45 -3.79
CA ALA A 200 -14.03 14.69 -3.93
C ALA A 200 -14.35 16.18 -3.76
N ASP A 201 -15.62 16.54 -3.91
CA ASP A 201 -16.12 17.87 -3.58
C ASP A 201 -15.69 18.31 -2.18
N GLY A 202 -15.09 19.49 -2.08
CA GLY A 202 -14.64 20.07 -0.80
C GLY A 202 -13.31 19.57 -0.28
N THR A 203 -12.53 18.83 -1.08
CA THR A 203 -11.10 18.62 -0.78
C THR A 203 -10.38 19.97 -0.93
N ILE A 204 -9.58 20.35 0.08
CA ILE A 204 -8.80 21.60 0.08
C ILE A 204 -7.33 21.24 -0.16
N ASP A 205 -6.75 21.78 -1.21
CA ASP A 205 -5.36 21.56 -1.56
C ASP A 205 -4.38 22.26 -0.61
N GLY A 206 -3.07 22.00 -0.76
CA GLY A 206 -2.03 22.57 0.09
C GLY A 206 -1.91 24.10 0.03
N THR A 207 -2.54 24.74 -0.95
CA THR A 207 -2.61 26.22 -1.11
C THR A 207 -3.91 26.82 -0.57
N GLY A 208 -4.82 25.99 -0.05
CA GLY A 208 -6.13 26.42 0.47
C GLY A 208 -7.23 26.51 -0.57
N ARG A 209 -7.03 26.00 -1.79
CA ARG A 209 -8.05 26.01 -2.85
C ARG A 209 -8.91 24.73 -2.78
N ALA A 210 -10.21 24.90 -2.94
CA ALA A 210 -11.15 23.77 -2.99
C ALA A 210 -11.14 23.09 -4.36
N ILE A 211 -11.22 21.78 -4.35
CA ILE A 211 -11.52 20.92 -5.49
C ILE A 211 -13.04 20.72 -5.50
N GLY A 212 -13.67 20.88 -6.67
CA GLY A 212 -15.12 20.76 -6.81
C GLY A 212 -15.91 21.77 -5.98
N ASP A 213 -17.10 21.37 -5.52
CA ASP A 213 -17.99 22.23 -4.73
C ASP A 213 -17.77 22.06 -3.23
N ALA A 214 -17.10 23.01 -2.58
CA ALA A 214 -16.82 23.00 -1.16
C ALA A 214 -18.07 23.09 -0.25
N THR A 215 -19.22 23.47 -0.81
CA THR A 215 -20.47 23.60 -0.03
C THR A 215 -21.25 22.31 0.10
N ARG A 216 -20.97 21.33 -0.76
CA ARG A 216 -21.68 20.05 -0.78
C ARG A 216 -21.32 19.15 0.38
N ASP A 217 -22.35 18.45 0.88
CA ASP A 217 -22.22 17.34 1.81
C ASP A 217 -22.98 16.14 1.25
N TRP A 218 -22.24 15.19 0.71
CA TRP A 218 -22.79 13.98 0.08
C TRP A 218 -22.99 12.82 1.08
N ARG A 219 -22.62 13.04 2.35
CA ARG A 219 -22.82 12.03 3.39
C ARG A 219 -24.30 11.82 3.66
N ILE A 220 -24.74 10.57 3.74
CA ILE A 220 -26.13 10.24 4.08
C ILE A 220 -26.40 10.67 5.50
N GLN A 221 -27.41 11.54 5.68
CA GLN A 221 -27.80 12.11 6.97
C GLN A 221 -28.77 11.21 7.74
N ALA A 222 -29.57 10.40 7.02
CA ALA A 222 -30.56 9.52 7.62
C ALA A 222 -29.91 8.48 8.54
N GLU A 223 -30.46 8.26 9.72
CA GLU A 223 -30.02 7.21 10.64
C GLU A 223 -30.17 5.81 10.01
N GLY A 224 -29.31 4.88 10.42
CA GLY A 224 -29.33 3.49 9.99
C GLY A 224 -28.01 3.02 9.36
N ALA A 225 -28.07 1.89 8.65
CA ALA A 225 -26.89 1.21 8.09
C ALA A 225 -26.13 2.01 7.03
N ARG A 226 -26.70 3.08 6.51
CA ARG A 226 -26.07 3.94 5.50
C ARG A 226 -25.65 5.31 6.04
N GLN A 227 -25.91 5.62 7.30
CA GLN A 227 -25.54 6.92 7.90
C GLN A 227 -24.04 7.20 7.74
N GLY A 228 -23.69 8.42 7.32
CA GLY A 228 -22.33 8.87 7.13
C GLY A 228 -21.61 8.27 5.91
N ARG A 229 -22.25 7.36 5.17
CA ARG A 229 -21.71 6.83 3.91
C ARG A 229 -21.88 7.84 2.78
N ILE A 230 -21.03 7.73 1.77
CA ILE A 230 -21.05 8.57 0.58
C ILE A 230 -21.41 7.66 -0.59
N MET A 231 -22.65 7.76 -1.06
CA MET A 231 -23.19 6.89 -2.10
C MET A 231 -23.56 7.65 -3.37
N ASP A 232 -23.33 8.95 -3.37
CA ASP A 232 -23.60 9.87 -4.47
C ASP A 232 -22.55 10.99 -4.51
N GLY A 233 -22.59 11.83 -5.53
CA GLY A 233 -21.65 12.92 -5.73
C GLY A 233 -20.44 12.55 -6.59
N PRO A 234 -19.73 13.56 -7.09
CA PRO A 234 -18.57 13.38 -7.96
C PRO A 234 -17.38 12.79 -7.18
N GLU A 235 -16.61 12.00 -7.88
CA GLU A 235 -15.32 11.47 -7.45
C GLU A 235 -14.27 11.87 -8.47
N TYR A 236 -13.10 12.25 -8.00
CA TYR A 236 -12.01 12.71 -8.85
C TYR A 236 -10.72 11.95 -8.55
N LEU A 237 -9.83 11.91 -9.54
CA LEU A 237 -8.42 11.62 -9.37
C LEU A 237 -7.64 12.92 -9.57
N THR A 238 -6.80 13.30 -8.62
CA THR A 238 -6.05 14.54 -8.64
C THR A 238 -4.56 14.29 -8.51
N VAL A 239 -3.78 14.95 -9.38
CA VAL A 239 -2.33 15.09 -9.27
C VAL A 239 -2.04 16.38 -8.53
N PHE A 240 -1.20 16.32 -7.49
CA PHE A 240 -0.76 17.47 -6.71
C PHE A 240 0.74 17.68 -6.90
N GLU A 241 1.14 18.94 -7.03
CA GLU A 241 2.54 19.34 -6.97
C GLU A 241 3.13 19.00 -5.61
N GLY A 242 4.16 18.16 -5.59
CA GLY A 242 4.74 17.68 -4.35
C GLY A 242 5.26 18.79 -3.44
N ARG A 243 5.87 19.83 -4.01
CA ARG A 243 6.45 20.96 -3.27
C ARG A 243 5.44 21.78 -2.49
N THR A 244 4.24 22.00 -3.01
CA THR A 244 3.25 22.92 -2.44
C THR A 244 1.93 22.27 -2.05
N GLY A 245 1.70 21.03 -2.46
CA GLY A 245 0.39 20.37 -2.34
C GLY A 245 -0.71 20.99 -3.20
N ARG A 246 -0.36 21.85 -4.18
CA ARG A 246 -1.31 22.48 -5.11
C ARG A 246 -1.84 21.47 -6.10
N ALA A 247 -3.15 21.42 -6.30
CA ALA A 247 -3.75 20.60 -7.34
C ALA A 247 -3.31 21.08 -8.74
N LEU A 248 -2.61 20.21 -9.49
CA LEU A 248 -2.15 20.43 -10.85
C LEU A 248 -3.23 20.07 -11.87
N LYS A 249 -3.77 18.87 -11.73
CA LYS A 249 -4.80 18.31 -12.61
C LYS A 249 -5.79 17.49 -11.82
N THR A 250 -7.06 17.66 -12.13
CA THR A 250 -8.16 16.88 -11.59
C THR A 250 -9.01 16.35 -12.74
N VAL A 251 -9.25 15.05 -12.75
CA VAL A 251 -10.12 14.35 -13.71
C VAL A 251 -11.16 13.54 -12.96
N ASN A 252 -12.24 13.11 -13.65
CA ASN A 252 -13.19 12.20 -13.05
C ASN A 252 -12.51 10.87 -12.73
N TYR A 253 -12.83 10.30 -11.58
CA TYR A 253 -12.34 8.98 -11.16
C TYR A 253 -12.94 7.87 -12.04
N VAL A 254 -12.12 6.92 -12.47
CA VAL A 254 -12.55 5.78 -13.29
C VAL A 254 -12.27 4.48 -12.54
N PRO A 255 -13.28 3.59 -12.46
CA PRO A 255 -14.68 3.83 -12.78
C PRO A 255 -15.34 4.75 -11.76
N ASP A 256 -16.41 5.42 -12.16
CA ASP A 256 -17.30 6.06 -11.21
C ASP A 256 -17.98 5.03 -10.29
N ARG A 257 -18.63 5.50 -9.24
CA ARG A 257 -19.31 4.62 -8.27
C ARG A 257 -20.40 3.77 -8.92
N GLY A 258 -21.13 4.31 -9.87
CA GLY A 258 -22.26 3.66 -10.51
C GLY A 258 -23.34 3.17 -9.53
N PRO A 259 -24.23 2.32 -9.98
CA PRO A 259 -25.21 1.68 -9.10
C PRO A 259 -24.52 0.77 -8.08
N GLN A 260 -24.82 0.93 -6.77
CA GLN A 260 -24.15 0.20 -5.70
C GLN A 260 -24.24 -1.33 -5.85
N ASN A 261 -25.37 -1.83 -6.34
CA ASN A 261 -25.60 -3.27 -6.53
C ASN A 261 -24.64 -3.91 -7.54
N CYS A 262 -24.02 -3.12 -8.45
CA CYS A 262 -23.00 -3.69 -9.37
C CYS A 262 -21.71 -4.10 -8.65
N TRP A 263 -21.52 -3.68 -7.39
CA TRP A 263 -20.40 -4.06 -6.55
C TRP A 263 -20.73 -5.21 -5.59
N GLY A 264 -22.00 -5.69 -5.60
CA GLY A 264 -22.45 -6.83 -4.79
C GLY A 264 -22.94 -6.48 -3.40
N ASP A 265 -23.17 -5.19 -3.11
CA ASP A 265 -23.90 -4.71 -1.92
C ASP A 265 -24.69 -3.43 -2.27
N ASP A 266 -25.47 -2.91 -1.32
CA ASP A 266 -26.33 -1.75 -1.50
C ASP A 266 -25.99 -0.57 -0.56
N HIS A 267 -24.82 -0.64 0.10
CA HIS A 267 -24.46 0.27 1.17
C HIS A 267 -23.00 0.72 1.15
N ALA A 268 -22.35 0.71 -0.02
CA ALA A 268 -21.01 1.22 -0.26
C ALA A 268 -19.91 0.57 0.64
N ASN A 269 -20.04 -0.72 0.95
CA ASN A 269 -18.95 -1.45 1.55
C ASN A 269 -17.91 -1.87 0.49
N ARG A 270 -18.38 -2.53 -0.58
CA ARG A 270 -17.50 -3.07 -1.62
C ARG A 270 -17.06 -2.05 -2.65
N SER A 271 -17.93 -1.07 -2.97
CA SER A 271 -17.61 0.01 -3.91
C SER A 271 -16.59 1.02 -3.40
N GLU A 272 -16.38 1.11 -2.08
CA GLU A 272 -15.47 2.08 -1.47
C GLU A 272 -14.15 1.43 -0.99
N ARG A 273 -13.73 0.35 -1.65
CA ARG A 273 -12.47 -0.34 -1.37
C ARG A 273 -11.49 -0.08 -2.50
N TYR A 274 -10.42 0.63 -2.16
CA TYR A 274 -9.42 1.11 -3.10
C TYR A 274 -8.04 0.57 -2.74
N LEU A 275 -7.24 0.35 -3.76
CA LEU A 275 -5.80 0.15 -3.68
C LEU A 275 -5.13 0.99 -4.76
N ALA A 276 -3.84 1.23 -4.61
CA ALA A 276 -3.05 1.90 -5.62
C ALA A 276 -1.64 1.35 -5.68
N THR A 277 -1.04 1.38 -6.84
CA THR A 277 0.35 1.02 -7.08
C THR A 277 0.93 1.83 -8.22
N LEU A 278 2.26 1.84 -8.31
CA LEU A 278 3.01 2.33 -9.45
C LEU A 278 3.48 1.13 -10.27
N ALA A 279 3.43 1.23 -11.60
CA ALA A 279 3.92 0.22 -12.52
C ALA A 279 4.60 0.88 -13.73
N HIS A 280 5.62 0.24 -14.28
CA HIS A 280 6.26 0.63 -15.53
C HIS A 280 5.68 -0.19 -16.68
N LEU A 281 4.46 0.16 -17.11
CA LEU A 281 3.66 -0.60 -18.07
C LEU A 281 4.25 -0.64 -19.49
N ASP A 282 5.13 0.29 -19.81
CA ASP A 282 5.90 0.32 -21.06
C ASP A 282 7.40 0.01 -20.83
N GLY A 283 7.73 -0.50 -19.65
CA GLY A 283 9.09 -0.80 -19.23
C GLY A 283 9.96 0.41 -18.90
N ARG A 284 9.44 1.65 -19.00
CA ARG A 284 10.24 2.88 -18.88
C ARG A 284 9.60 3.97 -18.03
N HIS A 285 8.36 4.31 -18.32
CA HIS A 285 7.67 5.43 -17.68
C HIS A 285 6.74 4.93 -16.57
N PRO A 286 6.68 5.64 -15.44
CA PRO A 286 5.81 5.25 -14.35
C PRO A 286 4.35 5.55 -14.69
N SER A 287 3.48 4.58 -14.49
CA SER A 287 2.04 4.73 -14.54
C SER A 287 1.44 4.55 -13.15
N ALA A 288 0.44 5.35 -12.81
CA ALA A 288 -0.32 5.18 -11.58
C ALA A 288 -1.50 4.23 -11.80
N VAL A 289 -1.56 3.12 -11.09
CA VAL A 289 -2.65 2.15 -11.20
C VAL A 289 -3.52 2.21 -9.96
N PHE A 290 -4.80 2.56 -10.14
CA PHE A 290 -5.79 2.62 -9.08
C PHE A 290 -6.82 1.51 -9.23
N CYS A 291 -7.06 0.80 -8.13
CA CYS A 291 -8.07 -0.25 -8.03
C CYS A 291 -9.33 0.27 -7.36
N ARG A 292 -10.49 -0.26 -7.77
CA ARG A 292 -11.76 -0.13 -7.06
C ARG A 292 -12.48 -1.47 -7.04
N GLY A 293 -12.82 -1.94 -5.84
CA GLY A 293 -13.49 -3.23 -5.63
C GLY A 293 -12.58 -4.43 -5.84
N TYR A 294 -12.87 -5.54 -5.17
CA TYR A 294 -12.13 -6.79 -5.29
C TYR A 294 -12.86 -8.04 -4.78
N TYR A 295 -14.00 -7.87 -4.10
CA TYR A 295 -14.80 -9.01 -3.61
C TYR A 295 -15.71 -9.65 -4.67
N THR A 296 -16.13 -8.85 -5.65
CA THR A 296 -17.00 -9.26 -6.75
C THR A 296 -16.54 -8.57 -8.03
N ARG A 297 -17.17 -7.46 -8.45
CA ARG A 297 -16.62 -6.62 -9.49
C ARG A 297 -15.26 -6.09 -9.05
N THR A 298 -14.27 -6.26 -9.92
CA THR A 298 -12.89 -5.86 -9.70
C THR A 298 -12.47 -4.98 -10.85
N THR A 299 -11.88 -3.82 -10.55
CA THR A 299 -11.45 -2.87 -11.58
C THR A 299 -10.06 -2.35 -11.29
N LEU A 300 -9.32 -2.07 -12.36
CA LEU A 300 -8.05 -1.37 -12.34
C LEU A 300 -8.08 -0.28 -13.42
N ALA A 301 -7.53 0.87 -13.12
CA ALA A 301 -7.38 1.98 -14.07
C ALA A 301 -5.94 2.48 -14.00
N ALA A 302 -5.21 2.40 -15.10
CA ALA A 302 -3.85 2.90 -15.23
C ALA A 302 -3.86 4.31 -15.82
N TRP A 303 -3.02 5.18 -15.28
CA TRP A 303 -2.97 6.59 -15.62
C TRP A 303 -1.53 7.05 -15.83
N ASP A 304 -1.31 7.84 -16.88
CA ASP A 304 -0.05 8.47 -17.20
C ASP A 304 -0.13 9.98 -16.95
N TRP A 305 0.89 10.52 -16.32
CA TRP A 305 1.08 11.94 -16.10
C TRP A 305 2.27 12.45 -16.91
N ASP A 306 2.09 13.49 -17.72
CA ASP A 306 3.12 14.06 -18.59
C ASP A 306 3.57 15.47 -18.16
N GLY A 307 3.33 15.85 -16.90
CA GLY A 307 3.60 17.19 -16.36
C GLY A 307 2.49 18.21 -16.66
N LYS A 308 1.51 17.85 -17.49
CA LYS A 308 0.43 18.73 -17.90
C LYS A 308 -0.94 18.07 -17.93
N ASP A 309 -1.02 16.87 -18.50
CA ASP A 309 -2.26 16.14 -18.67
C ASP A 309 -2.18 14.76 -18.04
N LEU A 310 -3.25 14.39 -17.34
CA LEU A 310 -3.45 13.07 -16.76
C LEU A 310 -4.34 12.28 -17.71
N ARG A 311 -3.78 11.20 -18.31
CA ARG A 311 -4.44 10.39 -19.33
C ARG A 311 -4.67 8.99 -18.84
N LEU A 312 -5.88 8.45 -19.08
CA LEU A 312 -6.16 7.05 -18.87
C LEU A 312 -5.41 6.22 -19.92
N HIS A 313 -4.50 5.35 -19.45
CA HIS A 313 -3.70 4.46 -20.29
C HIS A 313 -4.55 3.27 -20.73
N TRP A 314 -5.07 2.52 -19.74
CA TRP A 314 -6.01 1.43 -19.96
C TRP A 314 -6.97 1.26 -18.78
N TYR A 315 -8.00 0.45 -18.98
CA TYR A 315 -8.99 0.15 -17.98
C TYR A 315 -9.39 -1.33 -18.02
N PHE A 316 -9.20 -2.01 -16.89
CA PHE A 316 -9.61 -3.40 -16.65
C PHE A 316 -10.88 -3.43 -15.81
N ASP A 317 -11.87 -4.26 -16.20
CA ASP A 317 -13.14 -4.38 -15.48
C ASP A 317 -13.76 -5.77 -15.70
N THR A 318 -14.09 -6.44 -14.62
CA THR A 318 -14.73 -7.74 -14.68
C THR A 318 -16.20 -7.66 -15.11
N HIS A 319 -16.88 -6.56 -14.82
CA HIS A 319 -18.29 -6.34 -15.13
C HIS A 319 -18.56 -4.88 -15.52
N PRO A 320 -18.09 -4.43 -16.69
CA PRO A 320 -18.23 -3.02 -17.08
C PRO A 320 -19.69 -2.61 -17.21
N GLN A 321 -20.02 -1.47 -16.65
CA GLN A 321 -21.35 -0.87 -16.75
C GLN A 321 -21.46 -0.07 -18.07
N PRO A 322 -22.66 0.20 -18.59
CA PRO A 322 -22.85 0.91 -19.84
C PRO A 322 -22.14 2.27 -19.93
N GLU A 323 -22.03 2.99 -18.82
CA GLU A 323 -21.36 4.29 -18.73
C GLU A 323 -19.86 4.14 -18.97
N GLN A 324 -19.19 3.17 -18.34
CA GLN A 324 -17.76 2.92 -18.54
C GLN A 324 -17.49 2.41 -19.95
N THR A 325 -18.36 1.56 -20.49
CA THR A 325 -18.24 1.09 -21.88
C THR A 325 -18.28 2.26 -22.87
N ARG A 326 -19.22 3.21 -22.68
CA ARG A 326 -19.28 4.42 -23.52
C ARG A 326 -18.04 5.31 -23.34
N LEU A 327 -17.56 5.49 -22.12
CA LEU A 327 -16.36 6.29 -21.85
C LEU A 327 -15.14 5.68 -22.55
N MET A 328 -14.93 4.37 -22.45
CA MET A 328 -13.81 3.70 -23.12
C MET A 328 -13.89 3.85 -24.63
N GLN A 329 -15.08 3.69 -25.24
CA GLN A 329 -15.29 3.94 -26.67
C GLN A 329 -14.95 5.38 -27.07
N GLN A 330 -15.35 6.36 -26.26
CA GLN A 330 -15.02 7.79 -26.51
C GLN A 330 -13.52 8.07 -26.43
N LEU A 331 -12.82 7.39 -25.56
CA LEU A 331 -11.37 7.51 -25.40
C LEU A 331 -10.58 6.65 -26.40
N GLY A 332 -11.25 5.84 -27.21
CA GLY A 332 -10.59 4.91 -28.15
C GLY A 332 -9.89 3.72 -27.45
N LEU A 333 -10.26 3.44 -26.20
CA LEU A 333 -9.69 2.36 -25.40
C LEU A 333 -10.53 1.09 -25.54
N THR A 334 -9.85 -0.05 -25.45
CA THR A 334 -10.51 -1.36 -25.38
C THR A 334 -11.12 -1.53 -23.98
N ASN A 335 -12.40 -1.92 -23.93
CA ASN A 335 -13.07 -2.33 -22.71
C ASN A 335 -13.69 -3.71 -22.94
N ARG A 336 -12.91 -4.75 -22.68
CA ARG A 336 -13.41 -6.12 -22.72
C ARG A 336 -13.80 -6.53 -21.30
N ALA A 337 -15.06 -6.96 -21.14
CA ALA A 337 -15.47 -7.59 -19.89
C ALA A 337 -14.64 -8.85 -19.63
N GLN A 338 -14.14 -8.99 -18.41
CA GLN A 338 -13.32 -10.13 -18.00
C GLN A 338 -13.96 -10.83 -16.79
N PRO A 339 -15.16 -11.44 -16.96
CA PRO A 339 -15.97 -11.95 -15.86
C PRO A 339 -15.30 -13.09 -15.08
N ASP A 340 -14.41 -13.83 -15.69
CA ASP A 340 -13.68 -14.94 -15.07
C ASP A 340 -12.70 -14.45 -13.97
N TYR A 341 -12.37 -13.16 -13.98
CA TYR A 341 -11.51 -12.51 -12.98
C TYR A 341 -12.28 -11.92 -11.81
N ALA A 342 -13.61 -12.00 -11.81
CA ALA A 342 -14.43 -11.44 -10.74
C ALA A 342 -14.15 -12.11 -9.40
N GLY A 343 -13.95 -11.29 -8.36
CA GLY A 343 -13.71 -11.78 -7.01
C GLY A 343 -12.34 -12.44 -6.79
N GLN A 344 -11.39 -12.24 -7.70
CA GLN A 344 -10.02 -12.75 -7.57
C GLN A 344 -9.06 -11.74 -6.93
N GLY A 345 -9.47 -10.48 -6.75
CA GLY A 345 -8.65 -9.45 -6.12
C GLY A 345 -8.43 -9.67 -4.63
N ASN A 346 -7.43 -9.00 -4.07
CA ASN A 346 -6.98 -9.13 -2.68
C ASN A 346 -6.98 -7.77 -1.98
N HIS A 347 -6.72 -7.75 -0.66
CA HIS A 347 -6.50 -6.52 0.11
C HIS A 347 -5.15 -5.85 -0.16
N ASN A 348 -4.30 -6.45 -0.94
CA ASN A 348 -3.09 -5.83 -1.47
C ASN A 348 -2.78 -6.34 -2.89
N LEU A 349 -1.87 -5.66 -3.56
CA LEU A 349 -1.37 -6.03 -4.88
C LEU A 349 0.14 -5.85 -4.93
N ARG A 350 0.77 -6.46 -5.92
CA ARG A 350 2.20 -6.35 -6.19
C ARG A 350 2.41 -6.14 -7.68
N VAL A 351 3.56 -5.58 -8.01
CA VAL A 351 3.94 -5.24 -9.37
C VAL A 351 5.34 -5.80 -9.65
N ALA A 352 5.50 -6.44 -10.77
CA ALA A 352 6.78 -6.86 -11.33
C ALA A 352 6.58 -7.30 -12.78
N ASP A 353 7.67 -7.32 -13.54
CA ASP A 353 7.80 -8.02 -14.82
C ASP A 353 7.80 -9.53 -14.52
N VAL A 354 6.61 -10.17 -14.57
CA VAL A 354 6.48 -11.56 -14.15
C VAL A 354 6.70 -12.56 -15.31
N ASP A 355 6.54 -12.12 -16.55
CA ASP A 355 6.70 -12.96 -17.73
C ASP A 355 7.97 -12.68 -18.55
N GLY A 356 8.73 -11.65 -18.15
CA GLY A 356 10.06 -11.37 -18.69
C GLY A 356 10.04 -10.57 -20.00
N ASP A 357 8.96 -9.83 -20.28
CA ASP A 357 8.82 -9.02 -21.50
C ASP A 357 9.39 -7.61 -21.35
N GLY A 358 9.77 -7.20 -20.13
CA GLY A 358 10.36 -5.92 -19.78
C GLY A 358 9.34 -4.88 -19.31
N CYS A 359 8.05 -5.22 -19.24
CA CYS A 359 6.98 -4.39 -18.70
C CYS A 359 6.51 -4.94 -17.34
N ASP A 360 5.81 -4.15 -16.55
CA ASP A 360 5.33 -4.60 -15.24
C ASP A 360 3.88 -5.11 -15.34
N GLU A 361 3.60 -6.29 -14.77
CA GLU A 361 2.27 -6.83 -14.54
C GLU A 361 1.76 -6.50 -13.15
N ILE A 362 0.44 -6.54 -12.99
CA ILE A 362 -0.25 -6.31 -11.72
C ILE A 362 -0.72 -7.65 -11.15
N VAL A 363 0.03 -8.19 -10.19
CA VAL A 363 -0.38 -9.36 -9.41
C VAL A 363 -1.39 -8.92 -8.36
N TYR A 364 -2.65 -9.27 -8.54
CA TYR A 364 -3.76 -8.80 -7.72
C TYR A 364 -4.54 -9.98 -7.11
N GLY A 365 -4.07 -10.48 -5.98
CA GLY A 365 -4.63 -11.65 -5.34
C GLY A 365 -4.47 -12.91 -6.20
N ALA A 366 -5.56 -13.59 -6.43
CA ALA A 366 -5.61 -14.83 -7.21
C ALA A 366 -5.58 -14.62 -8.73
N MET A 367 -5.30 -13.41 -9.21
CA MET A 367 -5.18 -13.07 -10.62
C MET A 367 -3.93 -12.24 -10.92
N CYS A 368 -3.56 -12.20 -12.20
CA CYS A 368 -2.56 -11.27 -12.74
C CYS A 368 -3.16 -10.55 -13.96
N VAL A 369 -2.91 -9.24 -14.03
CA VAL A 369 -3.31 -8.39 -15.16
C VAL A 369 -2.04 -7.93 -15.86
N ASP A 370 -2.00 -8.12 -17.16
CA ASP A 370 -0.91 -7.82 -18.06
C ASP A 370 -0.70 -6.30 -18.17
N HIS A 371 0.51 -5.89 -18.56
CA HIS A 371 0.90 -4.50 -18.76
C HIS A 371 -0.03 -3.72 -19.70
N ASP A 372 -0.71 -4.40 -20.65
CA ASP A 372 -1.67 -3.80 -21.60
C ASP A 372 -3.11 -3.71 -21.05
N GLY A 373 -3.35 -4.13 -19.80
CA GLY A 373 -4.65 -4.13 -19.15
C GLY A 373 -5.52 -5.36 -19.51
N SER A 374 -5.00 -6.34 -20.22
CA SER A 374 -5.66 -7.64 -20.38
C SER A 374 -5.40 -8.56 -19.19
N GLY A 375 -6.25 -9.56 -18.97
CA GLY A 375 -6.00 -10.57 -17.96
C GLY A 375 -4.93 -11.54 -18.43
N LEU A 376 -3.80 -11.65 -17.71
CA LEU A 376 -2.75 -12.61 -18.00
C LEU A 376 -3.18 -14.01 -17.56
N HIS A 377 -3.56 -14.17 -16.30
CA HIS A 377 -4.11 -15.42 -15.77
C HIS A 377 -4.97 -15.18 -14.52
N ASN A 378 -5.81 -16.15 -14.17
CA ASN A 378 -6.41 -16.27 -12.84
C ASN A 378 -6.41 -17.73 -12.37
N THR A 379 -6.35 -17.93 -11.06
CA THR A 379 -6.25 -19.26 -10.45
C THR A 379 -7.61 -19.80 -10.00
N GLY A 380 -8.63 -18.97 -9.93
CA GLY A 380 -9.93 -19.32 -9.39
C GLY A 380 -9.96 -19.53 -7.87
N PHE A 381 -8.87 -19.20 -7.14
CA PHE A 381 -8.82 -19.34 -5.68
C PHE A 381 -9.60 -18.26 -4.93
N GLY A 382 -10.03 -17.20 -5.64
CA GLY A 382 -10.88 -16.16 -5.09
C GLY A 382 -10.12 -15.18 -4.18
N HIS A 383 -10.90 -14.32 -3.56
CA HIS A 383 -10.42 -13.24 -2.70
C HIS A 383 -9.57 -13.73 -1.53
N GLY A 384 -8.59 -12.91 -1.14
CA GLY A 384 -7.71 -13.13 0.01
C GLY A 384 -7.24 -11.82 0.67
N ASP A 385 -6.52 -11.96 1.79
CA ASP A 385 -6.12 -10.82 2.63
C ASP A 385 -4.67 -10.39 2.45
N ALA A 386 -3.79 -11.31 2.04
CA ALA A 386 -2.37 -11.02 1.98
C ALA A 386 -1.67 -11.82 0.89
N LEU A 387 -0.87 -11.12 0.09
CA LEU A 387 0.01 -11.72 -0.91
C LEU A 387 1.42 -11.12 -0.86
N HIS A 388 2.41 -11.94 -1.20
CA HIS A 388 3.81 -11.55 -1.32
C HIS A 388 4.40 -12.11 -2.60
N LEU A 389 5.14 -11.28 -3.34
CA LEU A 389 6.03 -11.70 -4.40
C LEU A 389 7.39 -12.01 -3.80
N VAL A 390 7.95 -13.17 -4.17
CA VAL A 390 9.29 -13.63 -3.75
C VAL A 390 10.04 -14.18 -4.95
N VAL A 391 11.36 -14.14 -4.88
CA VAL A 391 12.23 -14.68 -5.94
C VAL A 391 12.55 -16.14 -5.62
N GLU A 392 12.31 -17.04 -6.58
CA GLU A 392 12.73 -18.43 -6.47
C GLU A 392 14.27 -18.49 -6.57
N PRO A 393 14.96 -19.03 -5.55
CA PRO A 393 16.41 -18.86 -5.42
C PRO A 393 17.23 -19.55 -6.51
N HIS A 394 16.72 -20.65 -7.10
CA HIS A 394 17.48 -21.41 -8.08
C HIS A 394 17.28 -20.95 -9.53
N THR A 395 16.11 -20.46 -9.86
CA THR A 395 15.74 -20.05 -11.22
C THR A 395 15.73 -18.56 -11.43
N GLY A 396 15.59 -17.79 -10.34
CA GLY A 396 15.36 -16.34 -10.37
C GLY A 396 13.92 -15.97 -10.78
N GLY A 397 13.04 -16.96 -11.01
CA GLY A 397 11.64 -16.73 -11.33
C GLY A 397 10.87 -16.13 -10.15
N LEU A 398 9.73 -15.50 -10.43
CA LEU A 398 8.90 -14.90 -9.40
C LEU A 398 7.80 -15.88 -8.96
N LEU A 399 7.61 -15.96 -7.64
CA LEU A 399 6.55 -16.75 -7.01
C LEU A 399 5.65 -15.83 -6.18
N VAL A 400 4.37 -16.22 -6.06
CA VAL A 400 3.37 -15.54 -5.22
C VAL A 400 2.97 -16.42 -4.07
N TRP A 401 3.22 -15.97 -2.84
CA TRP A 401 2.63 -16.54 -1.63
C TRP A 401 1.36 -15.77 -1.27
N ASP A 402 0.22 -16.45 -1.19
CA ASP A 402 -1.11 -15.85 -1.03
C ASP A 402 -1.98 -16.68 -0.09
N CYS A 403 -2.90 -16.03 0.64
CA CYS A 403 -3.89 -16.70 1.46
C CYS A 403 -5.31 -16.32 1.03
N HIS A 404 -6.24 -17.29 1.17
CA HIS A 404 -7.59 -17.24 0.61
C HIS A 404 -8.67 -17.35 1.68
N GLU A 405 -9.73 -16.55 1.56
CA GLU A 405 -10.87 -16.52 2.49
C GLU A 405 -11.93 -17.62 2.22
N ASN A 406 -11.83 -18.32 1.10
CA ASN A 406 -12.91 -19.17 0.59
C ASN A 406 -13.12 -20.48 1.38
N ARG A 407 -12.41 -20.72 2.48
CA ARG A 407 -12.54 -21.91 3.35
C ARG A 407 -12.32 -23.24 2.63
N ARG A 408 -11.51 -23.25 1.60
CA ARG A 408 -11.21 -24.44 0.79
C ARG A 408 -9.73 -24.47 0.39
N ASP A 409 -9.23 -23.35 -0.13
CA ASP A 409 -7.94 -23.33 -0.81
C ASP A 409 -6.78 -22.96 0.14
N GLY A 410 -7.06 -22.29 1.27
CA GLY A 410 -6.09 -22.06 2.35
C GLY A 410 -5.00 -21.07 1.94
N SER A 411 -3.75 -21.53 1.83
CA SER A 411 -2.61 -20.73 1.34
C SER A 411 -1.92 -21.43 0.18
N THR A 412 -1.45 -20.63 -0.80
CA THR A 412 -0.81 -21.14 -2.03
C THR A 412 0.48 -20.42 -2.32
N LEU A 413 1.52 -21.16 -2.69
CA LEU A 413 2.69 -20.66 -3.40
C LEU A 413 2.50 -21.03 -4.87
N ARG A 414 2.62 -20.08 -5.76
CA ARG A 414 2.39 -20.29 -7.20
C ARG A 414 3.37 -19.50 -8.05
N ASP A 415 3.62 -19.98 -9.24
CA ASP A 415 4.36 -19.25 -10.26
C ASP A 415 3.63 -17.95 -10.63
N ALA A 416 4.35 -16.83 -10.66
CA ALA A 416 3.75 -15.51 -10.85
C ALA A 416 3.28 -15.28 -12.29
N ALA A 417 4.02 -15.83 -13.29
CA ALA A 417 3.70 -15.68 -14.72
C ALA A 417 2.49 -16.50 -15.15
N THR A 418 2.34 -17.71 -14.61
CA THR A 418 1.34 -18.68 -15.08
C THR A 418 0.19 -18.92 -14.11
N GLY A 419 0.33 -18.52 -12.86
CA GLY A 419 -0.62 -18.84 -11.79
C GLY A 419 -0.58 -20.30 -11.33
N THR A 420 0.36 -21.12 -11.84
CA THR A 420 0.44 -22.56 -11.55
C THR A 420 0.87 -22.79 -10.11
N PRO A 421 0.07 -23.51 -9.28
CA PRO A 421 0.45 -23.78 -7.90
C PRO A 421 1.68 -24.69 -7.79
N VAL A 422 2.67 -24.24 -6.97
CA VAL A 422 3.86 -25.01 -6.57
C VAL A 422 3.60 -25.71 -5.24
N LEU A 423 2.95 -25.01 -4.31
CA LEU A 423 2.59 -25.53 -2.98
C LEU A 423 1.19 -25.03 -2.60
N GLN A 424 0.38 -25.92 -2.01
CA GLN A 424 -0.91 -25.57 -1.44
C GLN A 424 -1.08 -26.16 -0.04
N LYS A 425 -1.48 -25.33 0.90
CA LYS A 425 -1.90 -25.73 2.26
C LYS A 425 -3.38 -25.44 2.40
N LYS A 426 -4.24 -26.45 2.18
CA LYS A 426 -5.70 -26.32 2.26
C LYS A 426 -6.17 -26.02 3.69
N ALA A 427 -7.26 -25.29 3.81
CA ALA A 427 -7.94 -25.01 5.07
C ALA A 427 -9.46 -24.93 4.84
N ASP A 428 -10.23 -25.36 5.83
CA ASP A 428 -11.69 -25.29 5.86
C ASP A 428 -12.21 -24.03 6.57
N TYR A 429 -11.33 -23.12 6.87
CA TYR A 429 -11.58 -21.80 7.48
C TYR A 429 -10.90 -20.70 6.68
N ASP A 430 -11.28 -19.46 6.96
CA ASP A 430 -10.72 -18.25 6.41
C ASP A 430 -9.26 -18.07 6.86
N VAL A 431 -8.32 -18.02 5.90
CA VAL A 431 -6.90 -17.80 6.16
C VAL A 431 -6.57 -16.33 5.90
N GLY A 432 -6.84 -15.49 6.87
CA GLY A 432 -6.76 -14.04 6.73
C GLY A 432 -5.37 -13.44 6.89
N ARG A 433 -4.29 -14.23 7.04
CA ARG A 433 -2.93 -13.69 7.17
C ARG A 433 -1.90 -14.62 6.57
N ALA A 434 -0.99 -14.03 5.79
CA ALA A 434 0.18 -14.70 5.23
C ALA A 434 1.35 -13.72 5.15
N LEU A 435 2.57 -14.25 5.21
CA LEU A 435 3.79 -13.48 5.01
C LEU A 435 4.85 -14.38 4.36
N ALA A 436 5.70 -13.78 3.54
CA ALA A 436 6.89 -14.41 2.99
C ALA A 436 8.06 -13.43 3.08
N ALA A 437 9.20 -13.89 3.57
CA ALA A 437 10.42 -13.10 3.64
C ALA A 437 11.63 -14.03 3.83
N ASP A 438 12.78 -13.64 3.31
CA ASP A 438 14.07 -14.23 3.61
C ASP A 438 14.54 -13.68 4.96
N ILE A 439 14.41 -14.48 6.01
CA ILE A 439 14.71 -14.09 7.40
C ILE A 439 15.78 -14.94 8.07
N ASP A 440 16.11 -16.10 7.53
CA ASP A 440 17.17 -16.96 8.06
C ASP A 440 18.34 -17.07 7.07
N PRO A 441 19.44 -16.32 7.26
CA PRO A 441 20.57 -16.30 6.34
C PRO A 441 21.33 -17.64 6.30
N THR A 442 20.96 -18.61 7.12
CA THR A 442 21.58 -19.97 7.12
C THR A 442 20.86 -20.92 6.17
N HIS A 443 19.71 -20.52 5.65
CA HIS A 443 18.93 -21.28 4.66
C HIS A 443 18.88 -20.51 3.35
N GLU A 444 18.91 -21.22 2.25
CA GLU A 444 18.77 -20.62 0.93
C GLU A 444 17.31 -20.36 0.61
N GLY A 445 16.99 -19.12 0.21
CA GLY A 445 15.66 -18.72 -0.20
C GLY A 445 14.90 -17.94 0.86
N PHE A 446 13.61 -18.16 0.93
CA PHE A 446 12.70 -17.40 1.78
C PHE A 446 11.85 -18.33 2.64
N GLU A 447 11.43 -17.83 3.78
CA GLU A 447 10.48 -18.49 4.66
C GLU A 447 9.07 -18.01 4.39
N LEU A 448 8.12 -18.95 4.53
CA LEU A 448 6.69 -18.75 4.36
C LEU A 448 5.95 -19.02 5.66
N TRP A 449 4.98 -18.21 5.99
CA TRP A 449 4.01 -18.55 7.02
C TRP A 449 2.64 -17.95 6.75
N SER A 450 1.63 -18.60 7.29
CA SER A 450 0.24 -18.15 7.25
C SER A 450 -0.51 -18.71 8.45
N ALA A 451 -1.75 -18.28 8.65
CA ALA A 451 -2.57 -18.75 9.76
C ALA A 451 -2.80 -20.27 9.76
N ASN A 452 -2.56 -20.97 8.64
CA ASN A 452 -2.76 -22.41 8.49
C ASN A 452 -1.47 -23.24 8.29
N THR A 453 -0.28 -22.63 8.33
CA THR A 453 0.99 -23.40 8.17
C THR A 453 1.45 -24.08 9.47
N GLY A 454 1.00 -23.59 10.62
CA GLY A 454 1.39 -24.11 11.93
C GLY A 454 2.87 -23.88 12.28
N GLY A 455 3.50 -22.88 11.69
CA GLY A 455 4.90 -22.47 11.83
C GLY A 455 5.49 -21.99 10.53
N LEU A 456 6.79 -21.70 10.54
CA LEU A 456 7.54 -21.33 9.33
C LEU A 456 7.68 -22.55 8.41
N LEU A 457 7.62 -22.27 7.11
CA LEU A 457 7.96 -23.22 6.05
C LEU A 457 9.12 -22.63 5.25
N GLU A 458 9.99 -23.49 4.75
CA GLU A 458 10.98 -23.14 3.72
C GLU A 458 10.29 -22.98 2.35
N SER A 459 10.96 -22.37 1.40
CA SER A 459 10.47 -22.17 0.02
C SER A 459 9.94 -23.45 -0.64
N GLN A 460 10.46 -24.60 -0.26
CA GLN A 460 10.04 -25.94 -0.74
C GLN A 460 8.84 -26.52 0.05
N GLY A 461 8.31 -25.78 1.04
CA GLY A 461 7.16 -26.21 1.84
C GLY A 461 7.48 -27.17 2.99
N ASN A 462 8.75 -27.44 3.26
CA ASN A 462 9.19 -28.17 4.45
C ASN A 462 9.06 -27.28 5.69
N ARG A 463 8.94 -27.89 6.87
CA ARG A 463 8.98 -27.09 8.10
C ARG A 463 10.38 -26.55 8.31
N HIS A 464 10.49 -25.24 8.39
CA HIS A 464 11.72 -24.58 8.75
C HIS A 464 12.16 -25.00 10.15
N ARG A 465 13.41 -25.46 10.27
CA ARG A 465 14.05 -25.79 11.55
C ARG A 465 15.30 -24.93 11.65
N PRO A 466 15.30 -23.87 12.46
CA PRO A 466 16.51 -23.10 12.67
C PRO A 466 17.61 -24.03 13.15
N GLU A 467 18.82 -23.91 12.60
CA GLU A 467 19.97 -24.65 13.08
C GLU A 467 20.15 -24.33 14.58
N THR A 468 19.89 -25.31 15.41
CA THR A 468 20.21 -25.21 16.84
C THR A 468 21.72 -25.22 16.97
N THR A 469 22.33 -24.05 17.13
CA THR A 469 23.62 -23.97 17.81
C THR A 469 23.36 -24.62 19.18
N THR A 470 23.94 -25.82 19.38
CA THR A 470 23.87 -26.57 20.60
C THR A 470 24.55 -25.80 21.74
N ASN A 471 23.79 -24.90 22.37
CA ASN A 471 24.01 -24.54 23.75
C ASN A 471 22.85 -25.14 24.54
N GLN A 472 23.14 -26.20 25.26
CA GLN A 472 22.23 -26.83 26.20
C GLN A 472 21.70 -25.81 27.19
N GLY A 473 20.40 -25.51 27.06
CA GLY A 473 19.65 -24.66 27.98
C GLY A 473 18.18 -24.76 27.60
N GLU A 474 17.46 -25.63 28.28
CA GLU A 474 16.01 -25.79 28.11
C GLU A 474 15.26 -24.47 28.30
N GLY A 475 14.52 -24.06 27.29
CA GLY A 475 13.59 -22.96 27.36
C GLY A 475 12.76 -22.89 26.09
N GLU A 476 11.57 -23.46 26.10
CA GLU A 476 10.56 -23.26 25.05
C GLU A 476 10.27 -21.75 24.89
N THR A 477 10.85 -21.11 23.90
CA THR A 477 10.42 -19.79 23.47
C THR A 477 9.19 -19.94 22.59
N LYS A 478 8.02 -19.76 23.17
CA LYS A 478 6.80 -19.50 22.40
C LYS A 478 6.97 -18.16 21.67
N LEU A 479 7.02 -18.22 20.34
CA LEU A 479 6.90 -17.02 19.51
C LEU A 479 5.60 -16.30 19.86
N PRO A 480 5.60 -14.96 19.99
CA PRO A 480 4.38 -14.21 20.25
C PRO A 480 3.41 -14.37 19.09
N SER A 481 2.15 -14.65 19.41
CA SER A 481 1.04 -14.66 18.46
C SER A 481 0.95 -13.26 17.81
N PRO A 482 0.88 -13.15 16.47
CA PRO A 482 0.67 -11.87 15.82
C PRO A 482 -0.78 -11.43 16.07
N TYR A 483 -0.96 -10.39 16.87
CA TYR A 483 -2.18 -9.58 16.96
C TYR A 483 -1.88 -8.17 16.50
#